data_7380755bdade67ad1228ca2978482ba7
#
_entry.id   7380755bdade67ad1228ca2978482ba7
#
_cell.length_a   1.000
_cell.length_b   1.000
_cell.length_c   1.000
_cell.angle_alpha   90.00
_cell.angle_beta   90.00
_cell.angle_gamma   90.00
#
_symmetry.space_group_name_H-M   'P 1'
#
loop_
_entity.id
_entity.type
_entity.pdbx_description
1 polymer ?
#
loop_
_entity_poly.entity_id
_entity_poly.type
_entity_poly.pdbx_seq_one_letter_code
_entity_poly.pdbx_strand_id
1 'polypeptide(L)'
;MKVEKVKEENGELELSITASPEEVDKAFTDGLDVFIDQFQLRGLEGETALQKIYNAMSPEEARDAVSSAVISYLIPFALDQENIIPMTSSSVDAESDPVEGKEFTFNVTILPKPEFELTSYDPVEVTVLAPLDVTEQDIDMQMHMLASQFATVKVDPETGEEETIIPEVTDEWVETNLKGMGVTTVEELRKQFRATSEKVKEEQLDSAKANAVMAEWAKRFDGEVSPKMVDAM
;
A
#
# COMPACT_ATOMS: atom_id res chain seq x y z
N MET A 1 -4.52 27.67 -18.34
CA MET A 1 -4.69 28.05 -16.92
C MET A 1 -3.51 28.88 -16.44
N LYS A 2 -3.69 29.71 -15.42
CA LYS A 2 -2.62 30.37 -14.71
C LYS A 2 -2.44 29.66 -13.37
N VAL A 3 -1.23 29.20 -13.08
CA VAL A 3 -0.87 28.53 -11.83
C VAL A 3 0.18 29.34 -11.11
N GLU A 4 -0.05 29.68 -9.86
CA GLU A 4 0.88 30.46 -9.05
C GLU A 4 1.17 29.73 -7.74
N LYS A 5 2.46 29.59 -7.40
CA LYS A 5 2.86 29.03 -6.09
C LYS A 5 2.63 30.09 -5.03
N VAL A 6 1.76 29.81 -4.08
CA VAL A 6 1.40 30.73 -2.99
C VAL A 6 2.32 30.50 -1.79
N LYS A 7 2.48 29.22 -1.39
CA LYS A 7 3.24 28.86 -0.19
C LYS A 7 3.82 27.46 -0.34
N GLU A 8 5.01 27.27 0.27
CA GLU A 8 5.60 25.94 0.43
C GLU A 8 6.06 25.82 1.88
N GLU A 9 5.48 24.89 2.61
CA GLU A 9 5.77 24.69 4.04
C GLU A 9 5.56 23.22 4.45
N ASN A 10 6.51 22.68 5.21
CA ASN A 10 6.47 21.30 5.71
C ASN A 10 6.31 20.23 4.61
N GLY A 11 6.79 20.52 3.39
CA GLY A 11 6.68 19.66 2.23
C GLY A 11 5.34 19.77 1.49
N GLU A 12 4.38 20.54 1.98
CA GLU A 12 3.16 20.88 1.26
C GLU A 12 3.36 22.11 0.38
N LEU A 13 2.75 22.05 -0.79
CA LEU A 13 2.74 23.13 -1.76
C LEU A 13 1.31 23.62 -1.95
N GLU A 14 1.09 24.91 -1.69
CA GLU A 14 -0.17 25.59 -1.96
C GLU A 14 -0.06 26.31 -3.30
N LEU A 15 -0.97 25.99 -4.20
CA LEU A 15 -1.09 26.59 -5.54
C LEU A 15 -2.39 27.38 -5.63
N SER A 16 -2.32 28.57 -6.23
CA SER A 16 -3.49 29.31 -6.70
C SER A 16 -3.68 29.05 -8.19
N ILE A 17 -4.82 28.48 -8.54
CA ILE A 17 -5.13 28.08 -9.91
C ILE A 17 -6.26 28.98 -10.43
N THR A 18 -6.00 29.68 -11.52
CA THR A 18 -7.00 30.49 -12.22
C THR A 18 -7.27 29.87 -13.60
N ALA A 19 -8.49 29.38 -13.78
CA ALA A 19 -8.99 28.82 -15.03
C ALA A 19 -9.70 29.90 -15.84
N SER A 20 -9.41 29.98 -17.13
CA SER A 20 -10.11 30.88 -18.06
C SER A 20 -11.56 30.45 -18.26
N PRO A 21 -12.45 31.35 -18.76
CA PRO A 21 -13.82 31.00 -19.06
C PRO A 21 -13.97 29.76 -19.95
N GLU A 22 -13.11 29.62 -20.96
CA GLU A 22 -13.14 28.49 -21.89
C GLU A 22 -12.76 27.15 -21.19
N GLU A 23 -11.83 27.19 -20.26
CA GLU A 23 -11.43 26.03 -19.46
C GLU A 23 -12.51 25.65 -18.47
N VAL A 24 -13.18 26.63 -17.87
CA VAL A 24 -14.33 26.43 -16.99
C VAL A 24 -15.50 25.80 -17.76
N ASP A 25 -15.83 26.30 -18.92
CA ASP A 25 -16.93 25.77 -19.78
C ASP A 25 -16.63 24.30 -20.17
N LYS A 26 -15.38 24.01 -20.48
CA LYS A 26 -14.95 22.64 -20.75
C LYS A 26 -15.08 21.75 -19.51
N ALA A 27 -14.73 22.25 -18.33
CA ALA A 27 -14.90 21.51 -17.08
C ALA A 27 -16.37 21.27 -16.73
N PHE A 28 -17.25 22.22 -17.04
CA PHE A 28 -18.73 22.04 -16.92
C PHE A 28 -19.25 20.97 -17.88
N THR A 29 -18.65 20.82 -19.06
CA THR A 29 -19.06 19.79 -20.02
C THR A 29 -18.45 18.45 -19.68
N ASP A 30 -17.15 18.34 -19.78
CA ASP A 30 -16.41 17.07 -19.67
C ASP A 30 -16.32 16.58 -18.21
N GLY A 31 -16.14 17.50 -17.26
CA GLY A 31 -16.01 17.17 -15.83
C GLY A 31 -17.32 16.66 -15.22
N LEU A 32 -18.45 17.28 -15.60
CA LEU A 32 -19.76 16.80 -15.13
C LEU A 32 -20.17 15.49 -15.80
N ASP A 33 -19.78 15.24 -17.04
CA ASP A 33 -20.01 13.94 -17.70
C ASP A 33 -19.24 12.82 -16.98
N VAL A 34 -17.97 13.06 -16.64
CA VAL A 34 -17.16 12.11 -15.84
C VAL A 34 -17.79 11.86 -14.47
N PHE A 35 -18.27 12.91 -13.81
CA PHE A 35 -18.93 12.79 -12.51
C PHE A 35 -20.20 11.94 -12.59
N ILE A 36 -21.04 12.17 -13.59
CA ILE A 36 -22.28 11.39 -13.79
C ILE A 36 -21.96 9.92 -14.00
N ASP A 37 -20.98 9.60 -14.83
CA ASP A 37 -20.58 8.23 -15.13
C ASP A 37 -20.03 7.55 -13.88
N GLN A 38 -19.20 8.25 -13.09
CA GLN A 38 -18.63 7.72 -11.86
C GLN A 38 -19.69 7.40 -10.80
N PHE A 39 -20.68 8.28 -10.62
CA PHE A 39 -21.75 8.10 -9.64
C PHE A 39 -22.98 7.38 -10.23
N GLN A 40 -22.93 6.98 -11.52
CA GLN A 40 -24.01 6.28 -12.21
C GLN A 40 -25.36 7.01 -12.12
N LEU A 41 -25.32 8.35 -12.17
CA LEU A 41 -26.53 9.15 -12.10
C LEU A 41 -27.38 8.96 -13.36
N ARG A 42 -28.62 8.50 -13.17
CA ARG A 42 -29.57 8.28 -14.24
C ARG A 42 -30.41 9.54 -14.43
N GLY A 43 -30.65 9.90 -15.67
CA GLY A 43 -31.55 11.02 -16.06
C GLY A 43 -32.45 10.61 -17.19
N LEU A 44 -33.32 11.54 -17.60
CA LEU A 44 -34.18 11.38 -18.77
C LEU A 44 -33.35 11.58 -20.05
N GLU A 45 -33.84 11.03 -21.15
CA GLU A 45 -33.22 11.21 -22.46
C GLU A 45 -33.27 12.72 -22.87
N GLY A 46 -32.11 13.27 -23.23
CA GLY A 46 -31.95 14.68 -23.61
C GLY A 46 -31.63 15.66 -22.46
N GLU A 47 -31.52 15.18 -21.20
CA GLU A 47 -31.04 16.01 -20.09
C GLU A 47 -29.52 16.21 -20.16
N THR A 48 -29.09 17.45 -19.88
CA THR A 48 -27.66 17.76 -19.71
C THR A 48 -27.13 17.16 -18.41
N ALA A 49 -25.81 17.04 -18.31
CA ALA A 49 -25.12 16.58 -17.11
C ALA A 49 -25.55 17.38 -15.87
N LEU A 50 -25.55 18.69 -15.99
CA LEU A 50 -25.98 19.61 -14.93
C LEU A 50 -27.44 19.33 -14.48
N GLN A 51 -28.36 19.14 -15.43
CA GLN A 51 -29.75 18.82 -15.11
C GLN A 51 -29.90 17.51 -14.37
N LYS A 52 -29.16 16.48 -14.76
CA LYS A 52 -29.17 15.18 -14.08
C LYS A 52 -28.72 15.29 -12.63
N ILE A 53 -27.67 16.09 -12.34
CA ILE A 53 -27.17 16.33 -10.98
C ILE A 53 -28.26 17.05 -10.15
N TYR A 54 -28.82 18.15 -10.64
CA TYR A 54 -29.85 18.90 -9.92
C TYR A 54 -31.17 18.14 -9.74
N ASN A 55 -31.47 17.17 -10.59
CA ASN A 55 -32.64 16.31 -10.44
C ASN A 55 -32.42 15.16 -9.47
N ALA A 56 -31.16 14.76 -9.24
CA ALA A 56 -30.80 13.65 -8.38
C ALA A 56 -30.54 14.03 -6.91
N MET A 57 -30.28 15.31 -6.64
CA MET A 57 -29.81 15.80 -5.34
C MET A 57 -30.57 17.05 -4.90
N SER A 58 -30.45 17.44 -3.64
CA SER A 58 -30.94 18.74 -3.17
C SER A 58 -30.15 19.88 -3.84
N PRO A 59 -30.69 21.10 -3.92
CA PRO A 59 -30.01 22.22 -4.57
C PRO A 59 -28.65 22.58 -3.93
N GLU A 60 -28.45 22.31 -2.67
CA GLU A 60 -27.20 22.56 -1.97
C GLU A 60 -26.15 21.46 -2.32
N GLU A 61 -26.54 20.20 -2.19
CA GLU A 61 -25.70 19.06 -2.60
C GLU A 61 -25.33 19.11 -4.09
N ALA A 62 -26.26 19.53 -4.95
CA ALA A 62 -26.00 19.66 -6.37
C ALA A 62 -24.94 20.73 -6.67
N ARG A 63 -24.97 21.88 -5.99
CA ARG A 63 -23.92 22.91 -6.12
C ARG A 63 -22.58 22.40 -5.70
N ASP A 64 -22.51 21.77 -4.54
CA ASP A 64 -21.26 21.20 -4.02
C ASP A 64 -20.69 20.13 -4.97
N ALA A 65 -21.56 19.28 -5.51
CA ALA A 65 -21.20 18.26 -6.49
C ALA A 65 -20.66 18.86 -7.79
N VAL A 66 -21.31 19.90 -8.32
CA VAL A 66 -20.85 20.62 -9.52
C VAL A 66 -19.52 21.29 -9.27
N SER A 67 -19.37 22.03 -8.16
CA SER A 67 -18.09 22.68 -7.80
C SER A 67 -16.97 21.67 -7.67
N SER A 68 -17.23 20.55 -6.96
CA SER A 68 -16.26 19.47 -6.80
C SER A 68 -15.89 18.82 -8.13
N ALA A 69 -16.84 18.56 -9.01
CA ALA A 69 -16.59 17.95 -10.32
C ALA A 69 -15.75 18.87 -11.22
N VAL A 70 -16.09 20.16 -11.29
CA VAL A 70 -15.34 21.17 -12.06
C VAL A 70 -13.90 21.28 -11.56
N ILE A 71 -13.73 21.43 -10.25
CA ILE A 71 -12.38 21.54 -9.64
C ILE A 71 -11.57 20.27 -9.86
N SER A 72 -12.18 19.09 -9.62
CA SER A 72 -11.51 17.80 -9.83
C SER A 72 -11.08 17.58 -11.28
N TYR A 73 -11.80 18.13 -12.23
CA TYR A 73 -11.43 18.11 -13.64
C TYR A 73 -10.25 19.03 -13.94
N LEU A 74 -10.20 20.22 -13.33
CA LEU A 74 -9.17 21.23 -13.61
C LEU A 74 -7.82 20.92 -12.95
N ILE A 75 -7.80 20.35 -11.74
CA ILE A 75 -6.57 20.07 -10.98
C ILE A 75 -5.51 19.29 -11.78
N PRO A 76 -5.82 18.14 -12.42
CA PRO A 76 -4.82 17.38 -13.15
C PRO A 76 -4.11 18.18 -14.25
N PHE A 77 -4.84 19.04 -14.97
CA PHE A 77 -4.25 19.87 -16.02
C PHE A 77 -3.34 20.96 -15.45
N ALA A 78 -3.69 21.54 -14.30
CA ALA A 78 -2.86 22.52 -13.62
C ALA A 78 -1.57 21.89 -13.09
N LEU A 79 -1.65 20.71 -12.51
CA LEU A 79 -0.49 19.97 -11.99
C LEU A 79 0.44 19.49 -13.13
N ASP A 80 -0.13 19.02 -14.24
CA ASP A 80 0.62 18.59 -15.41
C ASP A 80 1.38 19.77 -16.06
N GLN A 81 0.76 20.95 -16.12
CA GLN A 81 1.40 22.17 -16.62
C GLN A 81 2.68 22.53 -15.82
N GLU A 82 2.66 22.31 -14.51
CA GLU A 82 3.79 22.59 -13.61
C GLU A 82 4.71 21.37 -13.39
N ASN A 83 4.44 20.23 -14.05
CA ASN A 83 5.14 18.95 -13.86
C ASN A 83 5.13 18.45 -12.42
N ILE A 84 4.03 18.67 -11.70
CA ILE A 84 3.89 18.29 -10.31
C ILE A 84 3.14 16.95 -10.20
N ILE A 85 3.76 15.98 -9.54
CA ILE A 85 3.15 14.67 -9.26
C ILE A 85 2.71 14.68 -7.78
N PRO A 86 1.40 14.65 -7.47
CA PRO A 86 0.93 14.61 -6.10
C PRO A 86 1.10 13.19 -5.50
N MET A 87 1.50 13.10 -4.22
CA MET A 87 1.56 11.84 -3.46
C MET A 87 0.24 11.50 -2.77
N THR A 88 -0.56 12.51 -2.46
CA THR A 88 -1.84 12.35 -1.73
C THR A 88 -2.95 13.11 -2.43
N SER A 89 -4.18 12.88 -1.98
CA SER A 89 -5.33 13.68 -2.38
C SER A 89 -5.12 15.15 -1.99
N SER A 90 -5.46 16.04 -2.89
CA SER A 90 -5.37 17.49 -2.68
C SER A 90 -6.47 17.96 -1.74
N SER A 91 -6.17 18.94 -0.88
CA SER A 91 -7.21 19.76 -0.25
C SER A 91 -7.47 21.00 -1.10
N VAL A 92 -8.71 21.39 -1.19
CA VAL A 92 -9.15 22.50 -2.04
C VAL A 92 -9.84 23.55 -1.18
N ASP A 93 -9.54 24.81 -1.46
CA ASP A 93 -10.24 25.97 -0.90
C ASP A 93 -10.62 26.93 -2.04
N ALA A 94 -11.91 27.27 -2.12
CA ALA A 94 -12.44 28.16 -3.12
C ALA A 94 -13.38 29.20 -2.47
N GLU A 95 -13.16 30.47 -2.75
CA GLU A 95 -13.96 31.55 -2.17
C GLU A 95 -15.40 31.63 -2.75
N SER A 96 -15.60 31.03 -3.93
CA SER A 96 -16.89 31.05 -4.63
C SER A 96 -17.07 29.80 -5.48
N ASP A 97 -18.33 29.49 -5.82
CA ASP A 97 -18.62 28.41 -6.76
C ASP A 97 -18.20 28.78 -8.20
N PRO A 98 -17.80 27.82 -9.02
CA PRO A 98 -17.52 28.02 -10.43
C PRO A 98 -18.81 28.40 -11.18
N VAL A 99 -18.69 29.30 -12.14
CA VAL A 99 -19.80 29.76 -12.98
C VAL A 99 -19.41 29.64 -14.44
N GLU A 100 -20.23 28.95 -15.22
CA GLU A 100 -20.06 28.78 -16.67
C GLU A 100 -19.87 30.16 -17.38
N GLY A 101 -18.90 30.23 -18.27
CA GLY A 101 -18.56 31.45 -19.00
C GLY A 101 -17.74 32.48 -18.21
N LYS A 102 -17.32 32.16 -17.00
CA LYS A 102 -16.52 33.08 -16.17
C LYS A 102 -15.19 32.45 -15.74
N GLU A 103 -14.22 33.33 -15.52
CA GLU A 103 -12.96 32.96 -14.87
C GLU A 103 -13.21 32.45 -13.45
N PHE A 104 -12.51 31.41 -13.06
CA PHE A 104 -12.64 30.80 -11.74
C PHE A 104 -11.27 30.59 -11.09
N THR A 105 -11.12 31.05 -9.85
CA THR A 105 -9.89 30.90 -9.07
C THR A 105 -10.15 30.08 -7.81
N PHE A 106 -9.27 29.13 -7.55
CA PHE A 106 -9.29 28.31 -6.34
C PHE A 106 -7.87 27.96 -5.91
N ASN A 107 -7.69 27.65 -4.63
CA ASN A 107 -6.44 27.21 -4.06
C ASN A 107 -6.45 25.70 -3.88
N VAL A 108 -5.31 25.08 -4.14
CA VAL A 108 -5.11 23.65 -3.90
C VAL A 108 -3.83 23.44 -3.11
N THR A 109 -3.93 22.69 -2.02
CA THR A 109 -2.77 22.26 -1.24
C THR A 109 -2.49 20.80 -1.53
N ILE A 110 -1.28 20.52 -1.96
CA ILE A 110 -0.82 19.19 -2.35
C ILE A 110 0.46 18.83 -1.61
N LEU A 111 0.69 17.53 -1.47
CA LEU A 111 1.99 16.97 -1.09
C LEU A 111 2.67 16.48 -2.38
N PRO A 112 3.62 17.23 -2.96
CA PRO A 112 4.28 16.82 -4.19
C PRO A 112 5.20 15.64 -3.92
N LYS A 113 5.41 14.81 -4.96
CA LYS A 113 6.44 13.77 -4.92
C LYS A 113 7.81 14.44 -4.75
N PRO A 114 8.59 14.05 -3.73
CA PRO A 114 9.90 14.62 -3.53
C PRO A 114 10.86 14.21 -4.67
N GLU A 115 11.69 15.14 -5.10
CA GLU A 115 12.80 14.86 -5.99
C GLU A 115 14.02 14.48 -5.15
N PHE A 116 14.55 13.28 -5.40
CA PHE A 116 15.76 12.81 -4.76
C PHE A 116 16.87 12.64 -5.78
N GLU A 117 18.05 13.10 -5.43
CA GLU A 117 19.26 12.76 -6.16
C GLU A 117 20.07 11.73 -5.38
N LEU A 118 20.73 10.83 -6.10
CA LEU A 118 21.68 9.91 -5.50
C LEU A 118 23.07 10.53 -5.56
N THR A 119 23.78 10.56 -4.45
CA THR A 119 25.18 11.04 -4.38
C THR A 119 26.15 10.17 -5.17
N SER A 120 25.81 8.90 -5.43
CA SER A 120 26.57 7.97 -6.27
C SER A 120 25.69 6.87 -6.83
N TYR A 121 25.96 6.48 -8.08
CA TYR A 121 25.38 5.33 -8.80
C TYR A 121 26.32 4.12 -8.85
N ASP A 122 27.44 4.16 -8.15
CA ASP A 122 28.40 3.04 -8.11
C ASP A 122 27.76 1.78 -7.50
N PRO A 123 28.23 0.58 -7.88
CA PRO A 123 27.78 -0.66 -7.27
C PRO A 123 27.91 -0.63 -5.73
N VAL A 124 26.95 -1.23 -5.04
CA VAL A 124 26.94 -1.33 -3.58
C VAL A 124 27.61 -2.63 -3.19
N GLU A 125 28.63 -2.54 -2.32
CA GLU A 125 29.25 -3.69 -1.70
C GLU A 125 28.71 -3.83 -0.28
N VAL A 126 28.13 -5.00 0.02
CA VAL A 126 27.58 -5.31 1.35
C VAL A 126 28.17 -6.59 1.90
N THR A 127 28.40 -6.62 3.19
CA THR A 127 28.79 -7.82 3.92
C THR A 127 27.61 -8.27 4.78
N VAL A 128 27.15 -9.49 4.55
CA VAL A 128 26.04 -10.09 5.31
C VAL A 128 26.56 -11.33 6.02
N LEU A 129 26.21 -11.49 7.29
CA LEU A 129 26.51 -12.71 8.02
C LEU A 129 25.69 -13.86 7.44
N ALA A 130 26.36 -14.95 7.06
CA ALA A 130 25.66 -16.15 6.62
C ALA A 130 24.87 -16.75 7.81
N PRO A 131 23.63 -17.19 7.60
CA PRO A 131 22.89 -17.94 8.61
C PRO A 131 23.65 -19.21 9.02
N LEU A 132 23.47 -19.65 10.26
CA LEU A 132 24.07 -20.88 10.75
C LEU A 132 23.62 -22.10 9.92
N ASP A 133 24.47 -23.12 9.84
CA ASP A 133 24.12 -24.35 9.15
C ASP A 133 23.02 -25.11 9.91
N VAL A 134 22.14 -25.75 9.15
CA VAL A 134 21.07 -26.60 9.71
C VAL A 134 21.73 -27.85 10.32
N THR A 135 21.58 -28.02 11.63
CA THR A 135 22.15 -29.14 12.36
C THR A 135 21.15 -30.28 12.56
N GLU A 136 21.65 -31.49 12.96
CA GLU A 136 20.76 -32.58 13.36
C GLU A 136 19.89 -32.20 14.57
N GLN A 137 20.43 -31.38 15.48
CA GLN A 137 19.69 -30.92 16.65
C GLN A 137 18.49 -30.04 16.27
N ASP A 138 18.63 -29.23 15.22
CA ASP A 138 17.51 -28.41 14.71
C ASP A 138 16.42 -29.33 14.14
N ILE A 139 16.79 -30.38 13.43
CA ILE A 139 15.85 -31.36 12.90
C ILE A 139 15.18 -32.14 14.04
N ASP A 140 15.94 -32.57 15.05
CA ASP A 140 15.38 -33.25 16.21
C ASP A 140 14.39 -32.38 16.98
N MET A 141 14.69 -31.08 17.10
CA MET A 141 13.80 -30.11 17.72
C MET A 141 12.48 -29.96 16.91
N GLN A 142 12.57 -29.87 15.58
CA GLN A 142 11.37 -29.80 14.74
C GLN A 142 10.52 -31.08 14.83
N MET A 143 11.19 -32.24 14.86
CA MET A 143 10.51 -33.53 15.07
C MET A 143 9.78 -33.55 16.42
N HIS A 144 10.45 -33.09 17.48
CA HIS A 144 9.84 -33.01 18.82
C HIS A 144 8.67 -32.02 18.87
N MET A 145 8.82 -30.84 18.23
CA MET A 145 7.73 -29.87 18.14
C MET A 145 6.52 -30.42 17.38
N LEU A 146 6.74 -31.15 16.30
CA LEU A 146 5.67 -31.81 15.56
C LEU A 146 4.98 -32.86 16.44
N ALA A 147 5.76 -33.74 17.10
CA ALA A 147 5.20 -34.75 18.01
C ALA A 147 4.40 -34.13 19.16
N SER A 148 4.84 -32.98 19.68
CA SER A 148 4.16 -32.27 20.76
C SER A 148 2.75 -31.80 20.39
N GLN A 149 2.47 -31.56 19.09
CA GLN A 149 1.11 -31.21 18.61
C GLN A 149 0.13 -32.39 18.74
N PHE A 150 0.65 -33.60 18.85
CA PHE A 150 -0.12 -34.83 19.04
C PHE A 150 -0.02 -35.36 20.47
N ALA A 151 0.44 -34.52 21.39
CA ALA A 151 0.53 -34.91 22.80
C ALA A 151 -0.87 -35.22 23.38
N THR A 152 -0.92 -36.22 24.24
CA THR A 152 -2.13 -36.60 24.99
C THR A 152 -1.91 -36.37 26.47
N VAL A 153 -2.96 -35.95 27.16
CA VAL A 153 -2.94 -35.82 28.63
C VAL A 153 -3.46 -37.09 29.24
N LYS A 154 -2.66 -37.74 30.10
CA LYS A 154 -3.07 -38.87 30.90
C LYS A 154 -3.21 -38.42 32.35
N VAL A 155 -4.39 -38.62 32.90
CA VAL A 155 -4.65 -38.32 34.31
C VAL A 155 -4.42 -39.59 35.12
N ASP A 156 -3.58 -39.53 36.14
CA ASP A 156 -3.39 -40.64 37.09
C ASP A 156 -4.66 -40.80 37.94
N PRO A 157 -5.32 -41.96 37.91
CA PRO A 157 -6.58 -42.16 38.60
C PRO A 157 -6.43 -42.19 40.14
N GLU A 158 -5.25 -42.37 40.69
CA GLU A 158 -5.00 -42.42 42.14
C GLU A 158 -4.58 -41.06 42.72
N THR A 159 -3.77 -40.29 41.96
CA THR A 159 -3.23 -39.00 42.43
C THR A 159 -3.95 -37.78 41.81
N GLY A 160 -4.65 -37.97 40.70
CA GLY A 160 -5.27 -36.85 39.93
C GLY A 160 -4.24 -35.95 39.18
N GLU A 161 -2.98 -36.36 39.14
CA GLU A 161 -1.95 -35.64 38.43
C GLU A 161 -2.09 -35.82 36.91
N GLU A 162 -1.90 -34.75 36.17
CA GLU A 162 -1.92 -34.74 34.69
C GLU A 162 -0.51 -34.89 34.15
N GLU A 163 -0.26 -35.94 33.37
CA GLU A 163 0.99 -36.17 32.66
C GLU A 163 0.77 -35.94 31.14
N THR A 164 1.53 -35.04 30.55
CA THR A 164 1.52 -34.84 29.09
C THR A 164 2.45 -35.85 28.44
N ILE A 165 1.85 -36.77 27.69
CA ILE A 165 2.60 -37.78 26.93
C ILE A 165 2.78 -37.33 25.50
N ILE A 166 4.03 -37.07 25.10
CA ILE A 166 4.41 -36.81 23.73
C ILE A 166 4.69 -38.14 23.04
N PRO A 167 4.06 -38.45 21.91
CA PRO A 167 4.31 -39.71 21.22
C PRO A 167 5.72 -39.79 20.65
N GLU A 168 6.30 -40.99 20.63
CA GLU A 168 7.53 -41.28 19.93
C GLU A 168 7.28 -41.28 18.41
N VAL A 169 8.11 -40.58 17.65
CA VAL A 169 8.02 -40.51 16.19
C VAL A 169 8.66 -41.76 15.58
N THR A 170 7.82 -42.73 15.26
CA THR A 170 8.22 -43.97 14.56
C THR A 170 7.65 -43.94 13.12
N ASP A 171 8.13 -44.84 12.25
CA ASP A 171 7.60 -44.95 10.88
C ASP A 171 6.09 -45.25 10.86
N GLU A 172 5.61 -46.10 11.79
CA GLU A 172 4.19 -46.40 11.93
C GLU A 172 3.38 -45.16 12.36
N TRP A 173 3.95 -44.37 13.29
CA TRP A 173 3.33 -43.10 13.71
C TRP A 173 3.27 -42.10 12.56
N VAL A 174 4.34 -41.94 11.75
CA VAL A 174 4.42 -41.09 10.57
C VAL A 174 3.38 -41.51 9.56
N GLU A 175 3.32 -42.80 9.21
CA GLU A 175 2.35 -43.33 8.24
C GLU A 175 0.90 -43.08 8.70
N THR A 176 0.62 -43.20 10.00
CA THR A 176 -0.71 -43.05 10.55
C THR A 176 -1.15 -41.59 10.59
N ASN A 177 -0.28 -40.70 11.09
CA ASN A 177 -0.67 -39.33 11.42
C ASN A 177 -0.34 -38.30 10.31
N LEU A 178 0.62 -38.61 9.41
CA LEU A 178 1.12 -37.68 8.41
C LEU A 178 0.82 -38.11 6.95
N LYS A 179 -0.15 -38.98 6.74
CA LYS A 179 -0.56 -39.42 5.38
C LYS A 179 -0.79 -38.30 4.37
N GLY A 180 -1.32 -37.16 4.85
CA GLY A 180 -1.60 -35.98 4.04
C GLY A 180 -0.36 -35.19 3.59
N MET A 181 0.80 -35.43 4.22
CA MET A 181 2.06 -34.75 3.90
C MET A 181 2.91 -35.49 2.88
N GLY A 182 2.49 -36.69 2.45
CA GLY A 182 3.20 -37.47 1.45
C GLY A 182 4.52 -38.10 1.95
N VAL A 183 4.66 -38.25 3.26
CA VAL A 183 5.79 -38.92 3.94
C VAL A 183 5.30 -40.20 4.61
N THR A 184 6.11 -41.25 4.59
CA THR A 184 5.76 -42.56 5.14
C THR A 184 6.78 -43.08 6.18
N THR A 185 7.96 -42.46 6.24
CA THR A 185 9.02 -42.86 7.16
C THR A 185 9.62 -41.67 7.91
N VAL A 186 10.22 -41.94 9.06
CA VAL A 186 10.97 -40.94 9.86
C VAL A 186 12.08 -40.31 9.02
N GLU A 187 12.77 -41.12 8.21
CA GLU A 187 13.88 -40.66 7.36
C GLU A 187 13.38 -39.66 6.29
N GLU A 188 12.27 -39.93 5.64
CA GLU A 188 11.65 -39.01 4.69
C GLU A 188 11.21 -37.70 5.36
N LEU A 189 10.61 -37.77 6.55
CA LEU A 189 10.22 -36.62 7.33
C LEU A 189 11.42 -35.74 7.71
N ARG A 190 12.51 -36.37 8.20
CA ARG A 190 13.76 -35.67 8.51
C ARG A 190 14.36 -34.98 7.27
N LYS A 191 14.36 -35.68 6.14
CA LYS A 191 14.83 -35.12 4.86
C LYS A 191 13.98 -33.92 4.42
N GLN A 192 12.66 -33.99 4.59
CA GLN A 192 11.76 -32.89 4.28
C GLN A 192 12.00 -31.67 5.18
N PHE A 193 12.16 -31.89 6.49
CA PHE A 193 12.48 -30.81 7.43
C PHE A 193 13.82 -30.16 7.09
N ARG A 194 14.85 -30.96 6.77
CA ARG A 194 16.14 -30.43 6.36
C ARG A 194 16.02 -29.57 5.11
N ALA A 195 15.35 -30.08 4.06
CA ALA A 195 15.16 -29.33 2.82
C ALA A 195 14.38 -28.03 3.04
N THR A 196 13.36 -28.06 3.90
CA THR A 196 12.59 -26.85 4.26
C THR A 196 13.45 -25.86 5.01
N SER A 197 14.24 -26.32 6.00
CA SER A 197 15.13 -25.45 6.78
C SER A 197 16.24 -24.84 5.94
N GLU A 198 16.81 -25.59 5.01
CA GLU A 198 17.81 -25.08 4.07
C GLU A 198 17.21 -24.02 3.13
N LYS A 199 16.01 -24.23 2.65
CA LYS A 199 15.29 -23.24 1.83
C LYS A 199 15.00 -21.95 2.62
N VAL A 200 14.49 -22.06 3.84
CA VAL A 200 14.26 -20.92 4.72
C VAL A 200 15.56 -20.15 5.00
N LYS A 201 16.67 -20.86 5.23
CA LYS A 201 18.00 -20.27 5.39
C LYS A 201 18.42 -19.48 4.16
N GLU A 202 18.22 -20.02 2.95
CA GLU A 202 18.53 -19.34 1.69
C GLU A 202 17.68 -18.07 1.52
N GLU A 203 16.36 -18.15 1.75
CA GLU A 203 15.45 -17.02 1.71
C GLU A 203 15.80 -15.92 2.74
N GLN A 204 16.23 -16.32 3.94
CA GLN A 204 16.69 -15.39 4.97
C GLN A 204 17.99 -14.68 4.56
N LEU A 205 18.93 -15.41 3.94
CA LEU A 205 20.17 -14.84 3.45
C LEU A 205 19.91 -13.81 2.33
N ASP A 206 19.02 -14.14 1.42
CA ASP A 206 18.67 -13.23 0.31
C ASP A 206 17.91 -11.99 0.81
N SER A 207 17.03 -12.17 1.77
CA SER A 207 16.37 -11.05 2.44
C SER A 207 17.36 -10.16 3.19
N ALA A 208 18.32 -10.74 3.89
CA ALA A 208 19.36 -10.00 4.59
C ALA A 208 20.27 -9.23 3.62
N LYS A 209 20.63 -9.82 2.47
CA LYS A 209 21.37 -9.13 1.41
C LYS A 209 20.57 -7.96 0.85
N ALA A 210 19.30 -8.17 0.51
CA ALA A 210 18.43 -7.12 -0.01
C ALA A 210 18.31 -5.95 0.98
N ASN A 211 18.09 -6.23 2.25
CA ASN A 211 17.99 -5.21 3.30
C ASN A 211 19.32 -4.45 3.48
N ALA A 212 20.45 -5.14 3.43
CA ALA A 212 21.76 -4.50 3.53
C ALA A 212 22.04 -3.57 2.34
N VAL A 213 21.70 -4.00 1.12
CA VAL A 213 21.79 -3.15 -0.09
C VAL A 213 20.90 -1.94 0.03
N MET A 214 19.65 -2.12 0.45
CA MET A 214 18.70 -1.02 0.62
C MET A 214 19.19 -0.02 1.69
N ALA A 215 19.77 -0.50 2.79
CA ALA A 215 20.34 0.35 3.83
C ALA A 215 21.53 1.18 3.32
N GLU A 216 22.40 0.62 2.49
CA GLU A 216 23.50 1.37 1.88
C GLU A 216 23.01 2.35 0.80
N TRP A 217 21.99 1.98 0.03
CA TRP A 217 21.38 2.90 -0.92
C TRP A 217 20.69 4.07 -0.23
N ALA A 218 19.99 3.81 0.88
CA ALA A 218 19.35 4.86 1.64
C ALA A 218 20.32 5.97 2.09
N LYS A 219 21.58 5.63 2.36
CA LYS A 219 22.64 6.60 2.71
C LYS A 219 23.06 7.51 1.56
N ARG A 220 22.74 7.12 0.32
CA ARG A 220 23.09 7.87 -0.89
C ARG A 220 22.03 8.85 -1.34
N PHE A 221 20.85 8.81 -0.71
CA PHE A 221 19.82 9.80 -0.99
C PHE A 221 20.21 11.14 -0.40
N ASP A 222 20.25 12.16 -1.26
CA ASP A 222 20.40 13.55 -0.88
C ASP A 222 19.04 14.23 -1.05
N GLY A 223 18.40 14.55 0.06
CA GLY A 223 17.07 15.17 0.11
C GLY A 223 16.44 15.05 1.49
N GLU A 224 15.58 16.00 1.81
CA GLU A 224 14.81 16.00 3.05
C GLU A 224 13.42 15.40 2.78
N VAL A 225 13.04 14.41 3.61
CA VAL A 225 11.68 13.87 3.63
C VAL A 225 10.90 14.57 4.73
N SER A 226 9.83 15.25 4.37
CA SER A 226 9.00 15.91 5.38
C SER A 226 8.25 14.89 6.24
N PRO A 227 7.95 15.21 7.53
CA PRO A 227 7.15 14.34 8.38
C PRO A 227 5.79 13.97 7.75
N LYS A 228 5.16 14.89 7.05
CA LYS A 228 3.88 14.64 6.36
C LYS A 228 3.99 13.63 5.22
N MET A 229 5.15 13.53 4.57
CA MET A 229 5.41 12.48 3.56
C MET A 229 5.51 11.10 4.20
N VAL A 230 6.09 11.02 5.41
CA VAL A 230 6.18 9.75 6.16
C VAL A 230 4.80 9.32 6.64
N ASP A 231 3.97 10.25 7.11
CA ASP A 231 2.62 9.96 7.60
C ASP A 231 1.66 9.56 6.46
N ALA A 232 1.96 9.96 5.22
CA ALA A 232 1.15 9.66 4.03
C ALA A 232 1.47 8.29 3.38
N MET A 233 2.51 7.60 3.85
CA MET A 233 2.95 6.28 3.35
C MET A 233 2.39 5.15 4.18
#